data_f0a65eabecfe51df646002f3690e5cc8
#
_entry.id   f0a65eabecfe51df646002f3690e5cc8
#
_cell.length_a   1.000
_cell.length_b   1.000
_cell.length_c   1.000
_cell.angle_alpha   90.00
_cell.angle_beta   90.00
_cell.angle_gamma   90.00
#
_symmetry.space_group_name_H-M   'P 1'
#
loop_
_entity.id
_entity.type
_entity.pdbx_description
1 polymer ?
#
loop_
_entity_poly.entity_id
_entity_poly.type
_entity_poly.pdbx_seq_one_letter_code
_entity_poly.pdbx_strand_id
1 'polypeptide(L)' 'MMQEGDLVHIPQGVELWCETDRGMRLRMTEKPIAGVYLSTRSQYIYRVYANGDWNVKRKDVYPMGNIC' A
#
# COMPACT_ATOMS: atom_id res chain seq x y z
N MET A 1 7.80 -13.76 1.48
CA MET A 1 8.05 -12.49 2.17
C MET A 1 8.23 -11.37 1.16
N MET A 2 7.56 -10.24 1.39
CA MET A 2 7.66 -9.13 0.45
C MET A 2 8.94 -8.34 0.67
N GLN A 3 9.50 -7.86 -0.43
CA GLN A 3 10.72 -7.08 -0.42
C GLN A 3 10.48 -5.76 -1.12
N GLU A 4 11.27 -4.77 -0.77
CA GLU A 4 11.19 -3.47 -1.40
C GLU A 4 11.27 -3.61 -2.92
N GLY A 5 10.32 -2.95 -3.60
CA GLY A 5 10.24 -3.03 -5.05
C GLY A 5 9.26 -4.06 -5.57
N ASP A 6 8.75 -4.94 -4.71
CA ASP A 6 7.78 -5.93 -5.15
C ASP A 6 6.46 -5.27 -5.50
N LEU A 7 5.82 -5.76 -6.55
CA LEU A 7 4.51 -5.27 -6.93
C LEU A 7 3.45 -5.86 -6.01
N VAL A 8 2.47 -5.04 -5.68
CA VAL A 8 1.37 -5.47 -4.84
C VAL A 8 0.05 -5.06 -5.46
N HIS A 9 -0.97 -5.83 -5.13
CA HIS A 9 -2.35 -5.56 -5.56
C HIS A 9 -3.11 -4.99 -4.37
N ILE A 10 -3.77 -3.87 -4.60
CA ILE A 10 -4.60 -3.23 -3.58
C ILE A 10 -6.03 -3.19 -4.13
N PRO A 11 -6.96 -3.90 -3.50
CA PRO A 11 -8.33 -3.96 -3.99
C PRO A 11 -9.05 -2.62 -3.91
N GLN A 12 -10.22 -2.58 -4.51
CA GLN A 12 -11.14 -1.47 -4.38
C GLN A 12 -11.62 -1.36 -2.93
N GLY A 13 -11.87 -0.12 -2.49
CA GLY A 13 -12.44 0.11 -1.17
C GLY A 13 -11.44 0.06 -0.03
N VAL A 14 -10.16 0.16 -0.35
CA VAL A 14 -9.11 0.12 0.66
C VAL A 14 -8.71 1.55 1.02
N GLU A 15 -8.60 1.80 2.32
CA GLU A 15 -8.17 3.10 2.81
C GLU A 15 -6.66 3.20 2.83
N LEU A 16 -6.15 4.27 2.23
CA LEU A 16 -4.73 4.61 2.26
C LEU A 16 -4.59 5.92 3.01
N TRP A 17 -3.49 6.08 3.74
CA TRP A 17 -3.27 7.33 4.46
C TRP A 17 -1.81 7.69 4.48
N CYS A 18 -1.53 8.97 4.66
CA CYS A 18 -0.18 9.43 4.89
C CYS A 18 -0.23 10.63 5.81
N GLU A 19 0.85 10.80 6.57
CA GLU A 19 0.97 11.93 7.48
C GLU A 19 1.66 13.07 6.75
N THR A 20 1.13 14.28 6.96
CA THR A 20 1.70 15.48 6.37
C THR A 20 1.91 16.51 7.47
N ASP A 21 2.60 17.59 7.15
CA ASP A 21 2.82 18.67 8.10
C ASP A 21 1.52 19.29 8.58
N ARG A 22 0.44 19.13 7.82
CA ARG A 22 -0.84 19.72 8.13
C ARG A 22 -1.83 18.70 8.67
N GLY A 23 -1.38 17.50 8.96
CA GLY A 23 -2.23 16.45 9.46
C GLY A 23 -2.15 15.20 8.61
N MET A 24 -3.27 14.56 8.41
CA MET A 24 -3.32 13.27 7.73
C MET A 24 -4.11 13.40 6.43
N ARG A 25 -3.57 12.83 5.37
CA ARG A 25 -4.31 12.71 4.11
C ARG A 25 -4.86 11.30 4.01
N LEU A 26 -6.11 11.22 3.60
CA LEU A 26 -6.78 9.94 3.41
C LEU A 26 -7.18 9.80 1.95
N ARG A 27 -7.13 8.57 1.47
CA ARG A 27 -7.57 8.24 0.13
C ARG A 27 -8.17 6.85 0.17
N MET A 28 -9.30 6.68 -0.49
CA MET A 28 -9.89 5.36 -0.63
C MET A 28 -9.82 4.94 -2.09
N THR A 29 -9.41 3.71 -2.32
CA THR A 29 -9.30 3.22 -3.69
C THR A 29 -10.70 3.06 -4.28
N GLU A 30 -10.91 3.66 -5.45
CA GLU A 30 -12.19 3.57 -6.14
C GLU A 30 -12.24 2.39 -7.10
N LYS A 31 -11.08 1.83 -7.39
CA LYS A 31 -10.93 0.65 -8.23
C LYS A 31 -9.67 -0.07 -7.77
N PRO A 32 -9.52 -1.34 -8.12
CA PRO A 32 -8.28 -2.06 -7.79
C PRO A 32 -7.09 -1.36 -8.43
N ILE A 33 -5.99 -1.26 -7.69
CA ILE A 33 -4.78 -0.62 -8.19
C ILE A 33 -3.58 -1.51 -7.89
N ALA A 34 -2.51 -1.25 -8.60
CA ALA A 34 -1.22 -1.86 -8.32
C ALA A 34 -0.34 -0.83 -7.65
N GLY A 35 0.49 -1.28 -6.73
CA GLY A 35 1.46 -0.42 -6.07
C GLY A 35 2.78 -1.13 -5.95
N VAL A 36 3.71 -0.47 -5.30
CA VAL A 36 5.05 -1.02 -5.06
C VAL A 36 5.27 -1.04 -3.55
N TYR A 37 5.63 -2.21 -3.04
CA TYR A 37 5.95 -2.33 -1.62
C TYR A 37 7.24 -1.59 -1.31
N LEU A 38 7.20 -0.74 -0.30
CA LEU A 38 8.38 0.03 0.11
C LEU A 38 8.98 -0.51 1.39
N SER A 39 8.17 -0.69 2.41
CA SER A 39 8.67 -1.14 3.70
C SER A 39 7.53 -1.56 4.61
N THR A 40 7.88 -2.19 5.72
CA THR A 40 6.94 -2.56 6.77
C THR A 40 7.09 -1.53 7.90
N ARG A 41 6.01 -0.85 8.24
CA ARG A 41 6.04 0.12 9.34
C ARG A 41 5.75 -0.54 10.67
N SER A 42 4.90 -1.53 10.66
CA SER A 42 4.59 -2.31 11.86
C SER A 42 4.06 -3.65 11.39
N GLN A 43 3.75 -4.54 12.32
CA GLN A 43 3.26 -5.86 11.92
C GLN A 43 1.90 -5.79 11.21
N TYR A 44 1.22 -4.65 11.27
CA TYR A 44 -0.10 -4.49 10.66
C TYR A 44 -0.12 -3.48 9.52
N ILE A 45 0.96 -2.75 9.30
CA ILE A 45 0.95 -1.63 8.37
C ILE A 45 2.15 -1.70 7.44
N TYR A 46 1.84 -1.66 6.15
CA TYR A 46 2.85 -1.56 5.10
C TYR A 46 2.90 -0.15 4.54
N ARG A 47 4.03 0.18 4.01
CA ARG A 47 4.22 1.40 3.25
C ARG A 47 4.34 1.03 1.79
N VAL A 48 3.54 1.67 0.92
CA VAL A 48 3.53 1.37 -0.49
C VAL A 48 3.59 2.65 -1.30
N TYR A 49 4.07 2.53 -2.51
CA TYR A 49 4.02 3.61 -3.48
C TYR A 49 2.90 3.32 -4.48
N ALA A 50 1.96 4.24 -4.57
CA ALA A 50 0.86 4.14 -5.52
C ALA A 50 0.45 5.56 -5.87
N ASN A 51 1.23 6.16 -6.78
CA ASN A 51 1.07 7.57 -7.12
C ASN A 51 1.24 8.44 -5.87
N GLY A 52 2.30 8.18 -5.13
CA GLY A 52 2.60 8.79 -3.86
C GLY A 52 2.87 7.71 -2.82
N ASP A 53 3.46 8.11 -1.71
CA ASP A 53 3.75 7.18 -0.61
C ASP A 53 2.56 7.10 0.31
N TRP A 54 2.10 5.88 0.57
CA TRP A 54 0.92 5.67 1.41
C TRP A 54 1.18 4.58 2.43
N ASN A 55 0.52 4.72 3.58
CA ASN A 55 0.40 3.63 4.53
C ASN A 55 -0.87 2.87 4.20
N VAL A 56 -0.84 1.56 4.40
CA VAL A 56 -1.99 0.71 4.13
C VAL A 56 -1.97 -0.46 5.10
N LYS A 57 -3.14 -0.96 5.45
CA LYS A 57 -3.21 -2.13 6.32
C LYS A 57 -2.69 -3.35 5.57
N ARG A 58 -1.85 -4.11 6.26
CA ARG A 58 -1.25 -5.32 5.68
C ARG A 58 -2.30 -6.27 5.12
N LYS A 59 -3.42 -6.42 5.81
CA LYS A 59 -4.46 -7.35 5.40
C LYS A 59 -5.11 -6.97 4.07
N ASP A 60 -4.95 -5.73 3.63
CA ASP A 60 -5.57 -5.24 2.42
C ASP A 60 -4.62 -5.22 1.23
N VAL A 61 -3.42 -5.74 1.41
CA VAL A 61 -2.41 -5.75 0.36
C VAL A 61 -2.07 -7.18 0.00
N TYR A 62 -2.08 -7.48 -1.29
CA TYR A 62 -1.80 -8.83 -1.79
C TYR A 62 -0.60 -8.80 -2.70
N PRO A 63 0.35 -9.73 -2.52
CA PRO A 63 1.49 -9.80 -3.43
C PRO A 63 1.00 -10.16 -4.83
N MET A 64 1.53 -9.45 -5.83
CA MET A 64 1.22 -9.76 -7.21
C MET A 64 2.22 -10.79 -7.72
N GLY A 65 2.32 -11.85 -7.07
CA GLY A 65 3.28 -12.89 -7.25
C GLY A 65 4.05 -12.89 -8.56
N ASN A 66 5.30 -13.27 -8.45
CA ASN A 66 6.08 -13.56 -9.62
C ASN A 66 5.64 -14.88 -10.16
N ILE A 67 4.91 -14.80 -11.20
CA ILE A 67 4.57 -16.02 -11.91
C ILE A 67 5.68 -16.26 -12.88
N CYS A 68 6.52 -17.10 -12.53
CA CYS A 68 7.57 -17.52 -13.43
C CYS A 68 7.13 -18.76 -14.14
#